data_5096a6b9f15247ecae4dfecf8e9e3597
#
_entry.id   5096a6b9f15247ecae4dfecf8e9e3597
#
_cell.length_a   1.000
_cell.length_b   1.000
_cell.length_c   1.000
_cell.angle_alpha   90.00
_cell.angle_beta   90.00
_cell.angle_gamma   90.00
#
_symmetry.space_group_name_H-M   'P 1'
#
loop_
_entity.id
_entity.type
_entity.pdbx_description
1 polymer ?
#
loop_
_entity_poly.entity_id
_entity_poly.type
_entity_poly.pdbx_seq_one_letter_code
_entity_poly.pdbx_strand_id
1 'polypeptide(L)'
;VSIWWGVFSIPIFKYVNENPINKVEIKASNLFIQSLQRVISTFKDIRQYKTLSLFLLAYWLYMDGVDTIVRMALAYGADIGLEASDMILALIITQFVGFPATILYGILGDKLGLKLMLSVGIIGYIFVTIFSIFITNISGFYFLATVIGLFQGGVQSISRTIFSQLIPPEKATEFFGFYNLVGKS
;
A
#
# COMPACT_ATOMS: atom_id res chain seq x y z
N VAL A 1 9.58 -3.33 -21.96
CA VAL A 1 9.57 -3.08 -20.50
C VAL A 1 10.97 -2.87 -19.97
N SER A 2 11.95 -3.76 -20.26
CA SER A 2 13.34 -3.68 -19.74
C SER A 2 14.08 -2.40 -20.15
N ILE A 3 13.93 -1.97 -21.42
CA ILE A 3 14.54 -0.72 -21.93
C ILE A 3 13.96 0.49 -21.19
N TRP A 4 12.65 0.51 -20.95
CA TRP A 4 11.97 1.55 -20.18
C TRP A 4 12.56 1.68 -18.78
N TRP A 5 12.68 0.58 -18.05
CA TRP A 5 13.30 0.56 -16.73
C TRP A 5 14.76 1.05 -16.77
N GLY A 6 15.55 0.64 -17.76
CA GLY A 6 16.92 1.09 -17.93
C GLY A 6 17.03 2.59 -18.09
N VAL A 7 16.24 3.18 -19.00
CA VAL A 7 16.27 4.63 -19.28
C VAL A 7 15.84 5.44 -18.05
N PHE A 8 14.77 5.05 -17.36
CA PHE A 8 14.28 5.78 -16.19
C PHE A 8 15.11 5.55 -14.91
N SER A 9 16.02 4.57 -14.90
CA SER A 9 16.99 4.37 -13.83
C SER A 9 18.22 5.28 -13.95
N ILE A 10 18.55 5.77 -15.16
CA ILE A 10 19.72 6.63 -15.40
C ILE A 10 19.77 7.87 -14.47
N PRO A 11 18.68 8.64 -14.26
CA PRO A 11 18.71 9.79 -13.37
C PRO A 11 19.09 9.43 -11.92
N ILE A 12 18.68 8.24 -11.43
CA ILE A 12 19.01 7.79 -10.07
C ILE A 12 20.52 7.62 -9.94
N PHE A 13 21.15 6.92 -10.89
CA PHE A 13 22.60 6.69 -10.86
C PHE A 13 23.42 7.97 -11.08
N LYS A 14 22.87 8.97 -11.77
CA LYS A 14 23.59 10.20 -12.10
C LYS A 14 23.47 11.29 -11.03
N TYR A 15 22.31 11.39 -10.36
CA TYR A 15 21.98 12.52 -9.48
C TYR A 15 21.87 12.16 -7.99
N VAL A 16 21.73 10.87 -7.66
CA VAL A 16 21.64 10.44 -6.27
C VAL A 16 23.04 10.07 -5.78
N ASN A 17 23.64 10.94 -4.96
CA ASN A 17 24.87 10.64 -4.26
C ASN A 17 24.51 9.77 -3.03
N GLU A 18 24.99 8.52 -3.04
CA GLU A 18 24.92 7.68 -1.86
C GLU A 18 25.92 8.21 -0.81
N ASN A 19 25.43 8.61 0.36
CA ASN A 19 26.29 8.80 1.50
C ASN A 19 26.92 7.42 1.83
N PRO A 20 28.26 7.32 1.89
CA PRO A 20 28.90 6.05 2.22
C PRO A 20 28.45 5.63 3.62
N ILE A 21 27.49 4.72 3.68
CA ILE A 21 27.17 4.01 4.92
C ILE A 21 28.47 3.29 5.30
N ASN A 22 28.97 3.52 6.51
CA ASN A 22 30.13 2.80 7.07
C ASN A 22 30.00 1.32 6.70
N LYS A 23 30.88 0.84 5.83
CA LYS A 23 30.94 -0.56 5.43
C LYS A 23 31.28 -1.37 6.66
N VAL A 24 30.26 -1.80 7.39
CA VAL A 24 30.41 -2.91 8.34
C VAL A 24 30.72 -4.12 7.46
N GLU A 25 31.95 -4.63 7.53
CA GLU A 25 32.34 -5.88 6.87
C GLU A 25 31.50 -7.02 7.46
N ILE A 26 30.40 -7.32 6.81
CA ILE A 26 29.48 -8.38 7.24
C ILE A 26 29.96 -9.67 6.54
N LYS A 27 30.53 -10.60 7.29
CA LYS A 27 30.81 -11.96 6.80
C LYS A 27 29.51 -12.58 6.32
N ALA A 28 29.48 -12.99 5.05
CA ALA A 28 28.28 -13.51 4.37
C ALA A 28 27.60 -14.69 5.10
N SER A 29 28.36 -15.48 5.88
CA SER A 29 27.83 -16.63 6.60
C SER A 29 26.83 -16.32 7.72
N ASN A 30 26.80 -15.08 8.22
CA ASN A 30 25.94 -14.68 9.35
C ASN A 30 24.82 -13.71 8.96
N LEU A 31 24.71 -13.35 7.66
CA LEU A 31 23.73 -12.37 7.16
C LEU A 31 22.28 -12.76 7.49
N PHE A 32 21.95 -14.02 7.31
CA PHE A 32 20.59 -14.51 7.57
C PHE A 32 20.21 -14.43 9.05
N ILE A 33 21.11 -14.88 9.93
CA ILE A 33 20.88 -14.84 11.38
C ILE A 33 20.82 -13.40 11.88
N GLN A 34 21.71 -12.53 11.40
CA GLN A 34 21.70 -11.11 11.76
C GLN A 34 20.44 -10.40 11.25
N SER A 35 19.96 -10.74 10.06
CA SER A 35 18.71 -10.19 9.51
C SER A 35 17.51 -10.61 10.35
N LEU A 36 17.43 -11.89 10.76
CA LEU A 36 16.39 -12.37 11.67
C LEU A 36 16.45 -11.68 13.04
N GLN A 37 17.64 -11.54 13.59
CA GLN A 37 17.83 -10.84 14.87
C GLN A 37 17.41 -9.38 14.79
N ARG A 38 17.69 -8.69 13.68
CA ARG A 38 17.22 -7.32 13.42
C ARG A 38 15.69 -7.26 13.35
N VAL A 39 15.03 -8.17 12.64
CA VAL A 39 13.56 -8.22 12.59
C VAL A 39 12.97 -8.43 13.98
N ILE A 40 13.55 -9.34 14.79
CA ILE A 40 13.09 -9.60 16.17
C ILE A 40 13.33 -8.37 17.05
N SER A 41 14.50 -7.72 16.96
CA SER A 41 14.78 -6.49 17.72
C SER A 41 13.84 -5.35 17.33
N THR A 42 13.60 -5.16 16.03
CA THR A 42 12.63 -4.17 15.52
C THR A 42 11.23 -4.44 16.04
N PHE A 43 10.81 -5.70 16.09
CA PHE A 43 9.50 -6.07 16.68
C PHE A 43 9.41 -5.72 18.17
N LYS A 44 10.47 -5.98 18.95
CA LYS A 44 10.54 -5.59 20.36
C LYS A 44 10.51 -4.07 20.55
N ASP A 45 11.23 -3.35 19.70
CA ASP A 45 11.28 -1.90 19.73
C ASP A 45 9.91 -1.28 19.39
N ILE A 46 9.25 -1.76 18.33
CA ILE A 46 7.90 -1.33 17.93
C ILE A 46 6.91 -1.53 19.09
N ARG A 47 7.03 -2.64 19.81
CA ARG A 47 6.14 -2.98 20.94
C ARG A 47 6.27 -2.01 22.12
N GLN A 48 7.37 -1.27 22.23
CA GLN A 48 7.55 -0.21 23.24
C GLN A 48 6.71 1.04 22.90
N TYR A 49 6.43 1.27 21.61
CA TYR A 49 5.62 2.39 21.13
C TYR A 49 4.16 1.95 20.96
N LYS A 50 3.36 2.08 22.01
CA LYS A 50 1.95 1.62 22.03
C LYS A 50 1.12 2.13 20.85
N THR A 51 1.24 3.41 20.52
CA THR A 51 0.50 4.03 19.41
C THR A 51 0.91 3.44 18.07
N LEU A 52 2.21 3.20 17.86
CA LEU A 52 2.73 2.59 16.65
C LEU A 52 2.29 1.13 16.49
N SER A 53 2.35 0.35 17.58
CA SER A 53 1.90 -1.04 17.58
C SER A 53 0.41 -1.16 17.26
N LEU A 54 -0.41 -0.28 17.86
CA LEU A 54 -1.85 -0.26 17.61
C LEU A 54 -2.15 0.15 16.16
N PHE A 55 -1.42 1.13 15.63
CA PHE A 55 -1.54 1.53 14.23
C PHE A 55 -1.17 0.39 13.29
N LEU A 56 -0.06 -0.32 13.52
CA LEU A 56 0.36 -1.44 12.68
C LEU A 56 -0.63 -2.60 12.71
N LEU A 57 -1.22 -2.89 13.87
CA LEU A 57 -2.28 -3.91 13.98
C LEU A 57 -3.52 -3.49 13.19
N ALA A 58 -3.97 -2.25 13.34
CA ALA A 58 -5.09 -1.72 12.57
C ALA A 58 -4.78 -1.71 11.07
N TYR A 59 -3.56 -1.28 10.70
CA TYR A 59 -3.07 -1.27 9.31
C TYR A 59 -3.13 -2.67 8.70
N TRP A 60 -2.62 -3.67 9.39
CA TRP A 60 -2.66 -5.05 8.93
C TRP A 60 -4.09 -5.51 8.64
N LEU A 61 -5.01 -5.31 9.59
CA LEU A 61 -6.39 -5.76 9.47
C LEU A 61 -7.13 -5.09 8.30
N TYR A 62 -7.02 -3.77 8.14
CA TYR A 62 -7.75 -3.12 7.05
C TYR A 62 -7.06 -3.29 5.68
N MET A 63 -5.72 -3.42 5.61
CA MET A 63 -5.04 -3.71 4.36
C MET A 63 -5.32 -5.12 3.85
N ASP A 64 -5.37 -6.11 4.73
CA ASP A 64 -5.80 -7.46 4.38
C ASP A 64 -7.22 -7.46 3.80
N GLY A 65 -8.13 -6.68 4.38
CA GLY A 65 -9.47 -6.46 3.84
C GLY A 65 -9.46 -5.79 2.46
N VAL A 66 -8.66 -4.75 2.26
CA VAL A 66 -8.51 -4.05 0.97
C VAL A 66 -7.96 -4.99 -0.11
N ASP A 67 -6.90 -5.73 0.19
CA ASP A 67 -6.28 -6.67 -0.75
C ASP A 67 -7.23 -7.82 -1.09
N THR A 68 -8.00 -8.31 -0.12
CA THR A 68 -9.03 -9.32 -0.34
C THR A 68 -10.10 -8.82 -1.31
N ILE A 69 -10.61 -7.60 -1.13
CA ILE A 69 -11.61 -7.01 -2.04
C ILE A 69 -11.07 -6.94 -3.48
N VAL A 70 -9.81 -6.49 -3.66
CA VAL A 70 -9.21 -6.38 -5.00
C VAL A 70 -9.03 -7.75 -5.65
N ARG A 71 -8.56 -8.75 -4.90
CA ARG A 71 -8.38 -10.14 -5.40
C ARG A 71 -9.72 -10.80 -5.70
N MET A 72 -10.69 -10.66 -4.81
CA MET A 72 -12.03 -11.25 -4.99
C MET A 72 -12.82 -10.56 -6.09
N ALA A 73 -12.58 -9.29 -6.38
CA ALA A 73 -13.23 -8.59 -7.49
C ALA A 73 -12.96 -9.28 -8.85
N LEU A 74 -11.72 -9.77 -9.07
CA LEU A 74 -11.39 -10.50 -10.29
C LEU A 74 -12.09 -11.86 -10.36
N ALA A 75 -12.13 -12.61 -9.25
CA ALA A 75 -12.86 -13.88 -9.16
C ALA A 75 -14.35 -13.67 -9.41
N TYR A 76 -14.92 -12.64 -8.78
CA TYR A 76 -16.32 -12.27 -8.98
C TYR A 76 -16.63 -11.89 -10.43
N GLY A 77 -15.73 -11.13 -11.09
CA GLY A 77 -15.87 -10.81 -12.51
C GLY A 77 -15.96 -12.07 -13.39
N ALA A 78 -15.15 -13.08 -13.10
CA ALA A 78 -15.18 -14.36 -13.80
C ALA A 78 -16.50 -15.13 -13.52
N ASP A 79 -17.00 -15.13 -12.30
CA ASP A 79 -18.23 -15.81 -11.89
C ASP A 79 -19.48 -15.22 -12.57
N ILE A 80 -19.52 -13.90 -12.81
CA ILE A 80 -20.61 -13.25 -13.56
C ILE A 80 -20.44 -13.33 -15.08
N GLY A 81 -19.45 -14.08 -15.56
CA GLY A 81 -19.23 -14.38 -16.98
C GLY A 81 -18.52 -13.29 -17.78
N LEU A 82 -17.75 -12.41 -17.11
CA LEU A 82 -16.94 -11.41 -17.82
C LEU A 82 -15.74 -12.07 -18.52
N GLU A 83 -15.41 -11.55 -19.70
CA GLU A 83 -14.22 -11.97 -20.42
C GLU A 83 -12.94 -11.40 -19.75
N ALA A 84 -11.81 -12.07 -19.98
CA ALA A 84 -10.52 -11.57 -19.47
C ALA A 84 -10.18 -10.14 -19.93
N SER A 85 -10.63 -9.76 -21.14
CA SER A 85 -10.51 -8.42 -21.71
C SER A 85 -11.20 -7.36 -20.84
N ASP A 86 -12.41 -7.66 -20.34
CA ASP A 86 -13.20 -6.76 -19.50
C ASP A 86 -12.56 -6.58 -18.13
N MET A 87 -12.02 -7.66 -17.55
CA MET A 87 -11.30 -7.62 -16.30
C MET A 87 -10.01 -6.79 -16.40
N ILE A 88 -9.26 -6.93 -17.51
CA ILE A 88 -8.07 -6.11 -17.77
C ILE A 88 -8.46 -4.64 -17.92
N LEU A 89 -9.54 -4.34 -18.64
CA LEU A 89 -10.04 -2.97 -18.79
C LEU A 89 -10.45 -2.37 -17.44
N ALA A 90 -11.11 -3.13 -16.58
CA ALA A 90 -11.45 -2.71 -15.22
C ALA A 90 -10.21 -2.38 -14.38
N LEU A 91 -9.14 -3.19 -14.48
CA LEU A 91 -7.87 -2.89 -13.81
C LEU A 91 -7.24 -1.59 -14.33
N ILE A 92 -7.29 -1.36 -15.64
CA ILE A 92 -6.80 -0.11 -16.26
C ILE A 92 -7.60 1.08 -15.74
N ILE A 93 -8.93 0.99 -15.69
CA ILE A 93 -9.82 2.03 -15.13
C ILE A 93 -9.42 2.33 -13.69
N THR A 94 -9.25 1.29 -12.85
CA THR A 94 -8.85 1.44 -11.45
C THR A 94 -7.55 2.23 -11.33
N GLN A 95 -6.55 1.96 -12.16
CA GLN A 95 -5.27 2.66 -12.12
C GLN A 95 -5.37 4.10 -12.62
N PHE A 96 -6.10 4.34 -13.71
CA PHE A 96 -6.29 5.69 -14.24
C PHE A 96 -7.05 6.61 -13.28
N VAL A 97 -8.06 6.07 -12.60
CA VAL A 97 -8.81 6.81 -11.57
C VAL A 97 -8.00 6.95 -10.30
N GLY A 98 -7.26 5.92 -9.91
CA GLY A 98 -6.45 5.90 -8.70
C GLY A 98 -5.34 6.94 -8.67
N PHE A 99 -4.73 7.24 -9.82
CA PHE A 99 -3.67 8.23 -9.90
C PHE A 99 -4.13 9.64 -9.46
N PRO A 100 -5.12 10.28 -10.09
CA PRO A 100 -5.60 11.60 -9.66
C PRO A 100 -6.25 11.56 -8.27
N ALA A 101 -6.94 10.46 -7.92
CA ALA A 101 -7.53 10.29 -6.61
C ALA A 101 -6.47 10.32 -5.49
N THR A 102 -5.32 9.66 -5.68
CA THR A 102 -4.23 9.68 -4.71
C THR A 102 -3.70 11.10 -4.46
N ILE A 103 -3.58 11.91 -5.51
CA ILE A 103 -3.16 13.31 -5.38
C ILE A 103 -4.20 14.11 -4.57
N LEU A 104 -5.49 13.94 -4.89
CA LEU A 104 -6.57 14.58 -4.15
C LEU A 104 -6.59 14.17 -2.67
N TYR A 105 -6.37 12.89 -2.38
CA TYR A 105 -6.25 12.39 -1.00
C TYR A 105 -5.10 13.05 -0.25
N GLY A 106 -3.94 13.24 -0.89
CA GLY A 106 -2.83 13.97 -0.30
C GLY A 106 -3.20 15.41 0.07
N ILE A 107 -3.73 16.16 -0.89
CA ILE A 107 -4.14 17.56 -0.70
C ILE A 107 -5.23 17.68 0.37
N LEU A 108 -6.23 16.80 0.35
CA LEU A 108 -7.30 16.80 1.35
C LEU A 108 -6.80 16.32 2.72
N GLY A 109 -5.86 15.38 2.75
CA GLY A 109 -5.21 14.92 3.97
C GLY A 109 -4.48 16.02 4.72
N ASP A 110 -3.80 16.91 3.98
CA ASP A 110 -3.13 18.08 4.56
C ASP A 110 -4.13 19.11 5.12
N LYS A 111 -5.30 19.28 4.47
CA LYS A 111 -6.31 20.26 4.86
C LYS A 111 -7.26 19.78 5.94
N LEU A 112 -7.75 18.55 5.82
CA LEU A 112 -8.81 17.98 6.67
C LEU A 112 -8.26 17.06 7.76
N GLY A 113 -7.00 16.67 7.64
CA GLY A 113 -6.33 15.75 8.55
C GLY A 113 -6.29 14.30 8.06
N LEU A 114 -5.13 13.68 8.23
CA LEU A 114 -4.83 12.33 7.71
C LEU A 114 -5.77 11.26 8.29
N LYS A 115 -6.12 11.36 9.59
CA LYS A 115 -6.99 10.37 10.25
C LYS A 115 -8.40 10.38 9.66
N LEU A 116 -8.95 11.56 9.38
CA LEU A 116 -10.27 11.69 8.78
C LEU A 116 -10.27 11.11 7.37
N MET A 117 -9.27 11.43 6.56
CA MET A 117 -9.17 10.92 5.20
C MET A 117 -8.96 9.41 5.15
N LEU A 118 -8.18 8.84 6.08
CA LEU A 118 -8.06 7.39 6.23
C LEU A 118 -9.41 6.74 6.56
N SER A 119 -10.17 7.34 7.49
CA SER A 119 -11.51 6.86 7.85
C SER A 119 -12.47 6.92 6.66
N VAL A 120 -12.45 8.00 5.88
CA VAL A 120 -13.26 8.13 4.65
C VAL A 120 -12.91 7.01 3.65
N GLY A 121 -11.62 6.71 3.48
CA GLY A 121 -11.19 5.62 2.61
C GLY A 121 -11.68 4.25 3.08
N ILE A 122 -11.56 3.94 4.37
CA ILE A 122 -12.02 2.66 4.95
C ILE A 122 -13.55 2.54 4.83
N ILE A 123 -14.30 3.60 5.14
CA ILE A 123 -15.76 3.63 4.97
C ILE A 123 -16.12 3.43 3.49
N GLY A 124 -15.37 4.05 2.58
CA GLY A 124 -15.53 3.86 1.14
C GLY A 124 -15.41 2.39 0.73
N TYR A 125 -14.44 1.65 1.27
CA TYR A 125 -14.29 0.22 1.03
C TYR A 125 -15.46 -0.62 1.59
N ILE A 126 -16.01 -0.24 2.75
CA ILE A 126 -17.23 -0.88 3.28
C ILE A 126 -18.39 -0.70 2.30
N PHE A 127 -18.59 0.51 1.76
CA PHE A 127 -19.60 0.75 0.73
C PHE A 127 -19.35 -0.05 -0.54
N VAL A 128 -18.11 -0.12 -1.01
CA VAL A 128 -17.71 -0.96 -2.16
C VAL A 128 -18.13 -2.42 -1.94
N THR A 129 -17.82 -2.96 -0.76
CA THR A 129 -18.16 -4.36 -0.42
C THR A 129 -19.66 -4.60 -0.41
N ILE A 130 -20.44 -3.71 0.21
CA ILE A 130 -21.90 -3.83 0.25
C ILE A 130 -22.48 -3.68 -1.17
N PHE A 131 -22.02 -2.72 -1.92
CA PHE A 131 -22.52 -2.44 -3.26
C PHE A 131 -22.19 -3.56 -4.26
N SER A 132 -21.06 -4.26 -4.08
CA SER A 132 -20.66 -5.38 -4.95
C SER A 132 -21.70 -6.50 -5.00
N ILE A 133 -22.49 -6.69 -3.93
CA ILE A 133 -23.53 -7.72 -3.84
C ILE A 133 -24.64 -7.49 -4.90
N PHE A 134 -24.87 -6.25 -5.30
CA PHE A 134 -25.92 -5.87 -6.23
C PHE A 134 -25.47 -5.82 -7.70
N ILE A 135 -24.19 -6.04 -7.97
CA ILE A 135 -23.62 -5.95 -9.30
C ILE A 135 -23.75 -7.30 -10.00
N THR A 136 -24.45 -7.32 -11.13
CA THR A 136 -24.68 -8.52 -11.94
C THR A 136 -24.32 -8.32 -13.42
N ASN A 137 -23.81 -7.13 -13.78
CA ASN A 137 -23.51 -6.78 -15.16
C ASN A 137 -22.17 -6.07 -15.33
N ILE A 138 -21.68 -6.03 -16.55
CA ILE A 138 -20.41 -5.40 -16.96
C ILE A 138 -20.32 -3.92 -16.54
N SER A 139 -21.38 -3.14 -16.77
CA SER A 139 -21.40 -1.71 -16.45
C SER A 139 -21.24 -1.47 -14.94
N GLY A 140 -21.90 -2.29 -14.13
CA GLY A 140 -21.76 -2.26 -12.67
C GLY A 140 -20.35 -2.64 -12.23
N PHE A 141 -19.70 -3.59 -12.90
CA PHE A 141 -18.32 -3.98 -12.62
C PHE A 141 -17.33 -2.85 -12.91
N TYR A 142 -17.47 -2.13 -14.01
CA TYR A 142 -16.64 -0.96 -14.31
C TYR A 142 -16.88 0.21 -13.35
N PHE A 143 -18.11 0.39 -12.91
CA PHE A 143 -18.42 1.36 -11.85
C PHE A 143 -17.72 0.96 -10.53
N LEU A 144 -17.78 -0.31 -10.14
CA LEU A 144 -17.08 -0.84 -8.97
C LEU A 144 -15.57 -0.59 -9.06
N ALA A 145 -14.96 -0.91 -10.22
CA ALA A 145 -13.55 -0.68 -10.49
C ALA A 145 -13.17 0.81 -10.32
N THR A 146 -14.02 1.71 -10.79
CA THR A 146 -13.86 3.16 -10.64
C THR A 146 -13.87 3.57 -9.17
N VAL A 147 -14.83 3.07 -8.39
CA VAL A 147 -14.95 3.40 -6.95
C VAL A 147 -13.80 2.81 -6.14
N ILE A 148 -13.35 1.58 -6.44
CA ILE A 148 -12.14 0.99 -5.86
C ILE A 148 -10.93 1.90 -6.14
N GLY A 149 -10.75 2.34 -7.39
CA GLY A 149 -9.67 3.24 -7.78
C GLY A 149 -9.65 4.54 -6.98
N LEU A 150 -10.80 5.13 -6.70
CA LEU A 150 -10.90 6.35 -5.90
C LEU A 150 -10.32 6.20 -4.49
N PHE A 151 -10.45 5.05 -3.86
CA PHE A 151 -10.01 4.85 -2.47
C PHE A 151 -8.66 4.16 -2.33
N GLN A 152 -8.29 3.27 -3.26
CA GLN A 152 -7.12 2.40 -3.14
C GLN A 152 -5.81 3.17 -2.94
N GLY A 153 -5.47 4.08 -3.84
CA GLY A 153 -4.24 4.85 -3.78
C GLY A 153 -4.22 5.80 -2.57
N GLY A 154 -5.37 6.39 -2.24
CA GLY A 154 -5.52 7.29 -1.11
C GLY A 154 -5.28 6.61 0.23
N VAL A 155 -5.90 5.46 0.47
CA VAL A 155 -5.72 4.69 1.71
C VAL A 155 -4.27 4.27 1.90
N GLN A 156 -3.62 3.76 0.85
CA GLN A 156 -2.21 3.35 0.91
C GLN A 156 -1.26 4.52 1.16
N SER A 157 -1.46 5.64 0.46
CA SER A 157 -0.64 6.84 0.60
C SER A 157 -0.75 7.44 2.00
N ILE A 158 -1.97 7.65 2.50
CA ILE A 158 -2.21 8.24 3.82
C ILE A 158 -1.71 7.33 4.94
N SER A 159 -1.89 6.02 4.82
CA SER A 159 -1.37 5.06 5.81
C SER A 159 0.13 5.17 5.94
N ARG A 160 0.85 5.27 4.82
CA ARG A 160 2.30 5.46 4.81
C ARG A 160 2.71 6.80 5.42
N THR A 161 1.96 7.87 5.17
CA THR A 161 2.22 9.20 5.75
C THR A 161 1.99 9.19 7.26
N ILE A 162 0.89 8.60 7.75
CA ILE A 162 0.65 8.46 9.20
C ILE A 162 1.78 7.65 9.84
N PHE A 163 2.16 6.54 9.22
CA PHE A 163 3.24 5.71 9.74
C PHE A 163 4.55 6.50 9.85
N SER A 164 4.93 7.27 8.81
CA SER A 164 6.15 8.07 8.82
C SER A 164 6.20 9.12 9.93
N GLN A 165 5.03 9.62 10.37
CA GLN A 165 4.92 10.58 11.47
C GLN A 165 5.01 9.93 12.86
N LEU A 166 4.78 8.62 12.95
CA LEU A 166 4.79 7.88 14.20
C LEU A 166 6.16 7.26 14.54
N ILE A 167 7.06 7.16 13.56
CA ILE A 167 8.35 6.51 13.73
C ILE A 167 9.47 7.50 14.08
N PRO A 168 10.44 7.12 14.93
CA PRO A 168 11.65 7.90 15.14
C PRO A 168 12.50 7.95 13.86
N PRO A 169 13.04 9.12 13.47
CA PRO A 169 13.83 9.26 12.24
C PRO A 169 15.03 8.33 12.16
N GLU A 170 15.68 8.05 13.30
CA GLU A 170 16.89 7.22 13.38
C GLU A 170 16.62 5.75 13.05
N LYS A 171 15.37 5.27 13.23
CA LYS A 171 14.95 3.89 12.98
C LYS A 171 14.03 3.74 11.77
N ALA A 172 13.90 4.79 10.97
CA ALA A 172 12.95 4.82 9.86
C ALA A 172 13.12 3.64 8.89
N THR A 173 14.34 3.32 8.49
CA THR A 173 14.63 2.24 7.53
C THR A 173 14.15 0.87 8.04
N GLU A 174 14.41 0.54 9.30
CA GLU A 174 14.04 -0.74 9.91
C GLU A 174 12.52 -0.84 10.07
N PHE A 175 11.87 0.24 10.51
CA PHE A 175 10.44 0.28 10.73
C PHE A 175 9.65 0.25 9.42
N PHE A 176 10.13 0.93 8.37
CA PHE A 176 9.52 0.80 7.03
C PHE A 176 9.70 -0.59 6.43
N GLY A 177 10.83 -1.26 6.71
CA GLY A 177 11.01 -2.67 6.36
C GLY A 177 9.92 -3.55 6.99
N PHE A 178 9.66 -3.37 8.29
CA PHE A 178 8.61 -4.08 9.00
C PHE A 178 7.20 -3.73 8.51
N TYR A 179 6.91 -2.44 8.26
CA TYR A 179 5.66 -1.98 7.67
C TYR A 179 5.34 -2.65 6.33
N ASN A 180 6.35 -2.78 5.46
CA ASN A 180 6.19 -3.46 4.18
C ASN A 180 5.95 -4.97 4.32
N LEU A 181 6.54 -5.62 5.34
CA LEU A 181 6.26 -7.02 5.64
C LEU A 181 4.81 -7.22 6.07
N VAL A 182 4.32 -6.37 6.97
CA VAL A 182 2.94 -6.41 7.48
C VAL A 182 1.92 -6.13 6.37
N GLY A 183 2.21 -5.22 5.45
CA GLY A 183 1.29 -4.85 4.37
C GLY A 183 1.30 -5.80 3.16
N LYS A 184 2.09 -6.89 3.18
CA LYS A 184 2.17 -7.86 2.08
C LYS A 184 1.81 -9.29 2.50
N SER A 185 1.33 -9.47 3.73
CA SER A 185 0.93 -10.79 4.25
C SER A 185 -0.49 -11.24 3.68
#